data_880bef3e2e87629a9f711faa42ba796e
#
_entry.id   880bef3e2e87629a9f711faa42ba796e
#
_cell.length_a   1.000
_cell.length_b   1.000
_cell.length_c   1.000
_cell.angle_alpha   90.00
_cell.angle_beta   90.00
_cell.angle_gamma   90.00
#
_symmetry.space_group_name_H-M   'P 1'
#
loop_
_entity.id
_entity.type
_entity.pdbx_description
1 polymer ?
#
loop_
_entity_poly.entity_id
_entity_poly.type
_entity_poly.pdbx_seq_one_letter_code
_entity_poly.pdbx_strand_id
1 'polypeptide(L)'
;LQTADAMVENGMRDLGYAYINIDDFWQLPERGADGHIQIDKTKFPRGIKYVADYLHERGFKLGIYSDAADKTCGGVCGSYGYEEIDARDFASWGVDLLKYDYCNAPAGRVEAMERYEKMGRALRATDRSIVFSICEWGQREPWKWAKKVGGHLWRVSGDIGDLWNRSTDEKGGLRGILNILEINAPLSEYARPGGWNDPDMLVVGIGGKSKSIGYESEGCTNEQYQSHFALWCMMASPLLCGNDVRQMNDSTLQILLNKDLIAINQDPLGIQAERAIRADHYDVWVKPLSDGSKAI
;
A
#
# COMPACT_ATOMS: atom_id res chain seq x y z
N LEU A 1 -17.93 -1.05 3.29
CA LEU A 1 -18.83 0.08 3.54
C LEU A 1 -18.66 0.61 4.97
N GLN A 2 -18.85 -0.20 6.01
CA GLN A 2 -18.70 0.20 7.42
C GLN A 2 -17.34 0.86 7.73
N THR A 3 -16.26 0.43 7.06
CA THR A 3 -14.94 1.07 7.17
C THR A 3 -15.00 2.54 6.75
N ALA A 4 -15.67 2.83 5.63
CA ALA A 4 -15.83 4.20 5.14
C ALA A 4 -16.63 5.06 6.12
N ASP A 5 -17.74 4.51 6.63
CA ASP A 5 -18.57 5.21 7.60
C ASP A 5 -17.78 5.53 8.88
N ALA A 6 -17.01 4.57 9.40
CA ALA A 6 -16.15 4.78 10.56
C ALA A 6 -15.05 5.84 10.30
N MET A 7 -14.43 5.85 9.12
CA MET A 7 -13.42 6.86 8.75
C MET A 7 -14.00 8.27 8.60
N VAL A 8 -15.28 8.40 8.27
CA VAL A 8 -15.99 9.68 8.33
C VAL A 8 -16.23 10.09 9.77
N GLU A 9 -16.79 9.19 10.58
CA GLU A 9 -17.16 9.44 11.97
C GLU A 9 -15.98 9.79 12.87
N ASN A 10 -14.84 9.12 12.69
CA ASN A 10 -13.63 9.34 13.49
C ASN A 10 -12.71 10.44 12.97
N GLY A 11 -13.04 11.10 11.83
CA GLY A 11 -12.31 12.24 11.27
C GLY A 11 -11.12 11.88 10.38
N MET A 12 -10.82 10.61 10.13
CA MET A 12 -9.70 10.19 9.25
C MET A 12 -9.84 10.77 7.84
N ARG A 13 -11.06 10.75 7.27
CA ARG A 13 -11.31 11.34 5.94
C ARG A 13 -10.88 12.80 5.87
N ASP A 14 -11.24 13.59 6.87
CA ASP A 14 -10.98 15.05 6.90
C ASP A 14 -9.50 15.38 7.08
N LEU A 15 -8.69 14.40 7.50
CA LEU A 15 -7.24 14.47 7.57
C LEU A 15 -6.53 13.95 6.30
N GLY A 16 -7.29 13.53 5.28
CA GLY A 16 -6.73 13.15 3.99
C GLY A 16 -6.53 11.65 3.78
N TYR A 17 -7.01 10.78 4.67
CA TYR A 17 -7.10 9.35 4.39
C TYR A 17 -8.18 9.12 3.33
N ALA A 18 -7.75 9.15 2.06
CA ALA A 18 -8.66 9.24 0.92
C ALA A 18 -8.96 7.91 0.25
N TYR A 19 -8.19 6.86 0.52
CA TYR A 19 -8.35 5.57 -0.16
C TYR A 19 -8.84 4.49 0.77
N ILE A 20 -9.74 3.63 0.27
CA ILE A 20 -10.10 2.35 0.87
C ILE A 20 -9.79 1.28 -0.15
N ASN A 21 -8.90 0.35 0.20
CA ASN A 21 -8.41 -0.64 -0.72
C ASN A 21 -8.97 -2.03 -0.38
N ILE A 22 -9.38 -2.76 -1.42
CA ILE A 22 -9.75 -4.16 -1.34
C ILE A 22 -8.54 -4.95 -1.79
N ASP A 23 -7.99 -5.78 -0.90
CA ASP A 23 -6.88 -6.67 -1.19
C ASP A 23 -7.36 -7.99 -1.81
N ASP A 24 -6.54 -9.03 -1.87
CA ASP A 24 -6.82 -10.32 -2.53
C ASP A 24 -8.14 -10.98 -2.08
N PHE A 25 -8.62 -11.94 -2.81
CA PHE A 25 -9.87 -12.71 -2.55
C PHE A 25 -11.20 -11.95 -2.76
N TRP A 26 -11.24 -10.85 -3.51
CA TRP A 26 -12.50 -10.23 -3.93
C TRP A 26 -13.13 -10.94 -5.13
N GLN A 27 -12.32 -11.68 -5.90
CA GLN A 27 -12.67 -12.41 -7.10
C GLN A 27 -12.76 -13.91 -6.87
N LEU A 28 -13.38 -14.62 -7.79
CA LEU A 28 -13.42 -16.06 -7.86
C LEU A 28 -12.09 -16.65 -8.40
N PRO A 29 -11.83 -17.95 -8.16
CA PRO A 29 -10.61 -18.59 -8.63
C PRO A 29 -10.44 -18.63 -10.14
N GLU A 30 -11.53 -18.63 -10.90
CA GLU A 30 -11.52 -18.75 -12.36
C GLU A 30 -12.23 -17.59 -13.03
N ARG A 31 -11.80 -17.26 -14.26
CA ARG A 31 -12.46 -16.28 -15.12
C ARG A 31 -13.75 -16.82 -15.71
N GLY A 32 -14.63 -15.92 -16.13
CA GLY A 32 -15.77 -16.29 -16.96
C GLY A 32 -15.34 -16.74 -18.35
N ALA A 33 -16.26 -17.43 -19.06
CA ALA A 33 -16.03 -17.86 -20.45
C ALA A 33 -15.79 -16.68 -21.42
N ASP A 34 -16.18 -15.50 -21.03
CA ASP A 34 -15.97 -14.22 -21.73
C ASP A 34 -14.59 -13.59 -21.44
N GLY A 35 -13.77 -14.21 -20.59
CA GLY A 35 -12.45 -13.73 -20.18
C GLY A 35 -12.43 -12.72 -19.05
N HIS A 36 -13.60 -12.28 -18.56
CA HIS A 36 -13.68 -11.33 -17.44
C HIS A 36 -13.43 -11.97 -16.08
N ILE A 37 -12.81 -11.23 -15.15
CA ILE A 37 -12.71 -11.65 -13.75
C ILE A 37 -14.10 -11.72 -13.14
N GLN A 38 -14.39 -12.84 -12.47
CA GLN A 38 -15.66 -13.03 -11.79
C GLN A 38 -15.58 -12.52 -10.35
N ILE A 39 -16.47 -11.58 -10.01
CA ILE A 39 -16.59 -11.04 -8.65
C ILE A 39 -17.22 -12.10 -7.74
N ASP A 40 -16.66 -12.32 -6.56
CA ASP A 40 -17.27 -13.16 -5.53
C ASP A 40 -18.55 -12.47 -4.99
N LYS A 41 -19.70 -12.92 -5.48
CA LYS A 41 -21.00 -12.35 -5.11
C LYS A 41 -21.42 -12.64 -3.67
N THR A 42 -20.75 -13.56 -2.97
CA THR A 42 -20.98 -13.78 -1.53
C THR A 42 -20.40 -12.65 -0.70
N LYS A 43 -19.25 -12.09 -1.12
CA LYS A 43 -18.56 -10.96 -0.48
C LYS A 43 -19.08 -9.61 -1.01
N PHE A 44 -19.30 -9.53 -2.32
CA PHE A 44 -19.72 -8.32 -3.03
C PHE A 44 -21.03 -8.54 -3.81
N PRO A 45 -22.17 -8.74 -3.14
CA PRO A 45 -23.44 -9.11 -3.79
C PRO A 45 -23.93 -8.08 -4.81
N ARG A 46 -23.58 -6.80 -4.62
CA ARG A 46 -23.94 -5.69 -5.52
C ARG A 46 -22.80 -5.33 -6.49
N GLY A 47 -21.67 -6.06 -6.45
CA GLY A 47 -20.50 -5.83 -7.30
C GLY A 47 -19.57 -4.72 -6.82
N ILE A 48 -18.40 -4.63 -7.47
CA ILE A 48 -17.35 -3.66 -7.11
C ILE A 48 -17.76 -2.22 -7.42
N LYS A 49 -18.45 -2.01 -8.55
CA LYS A 49 -18.95 -0.66 -8.91
C LYS A 49 -19.83 -0.05 -7.81
N TYR A 50 -20.69 -0.82 -7.19
CA TYR A 50 -21.49 -0.33 -6.06
C TYR A 50 -20.62 0.13 -4.88
N VAL A 51 -19.55 -0.60 -4.60
CA VAL A 51 -18.60 -0.20 -3.55
C VAL A 51 -17.91 1.11 -3.93
N ALA A 52 -17.45 1.24 -5.18
CA ALA A 52 -16.83 2.46 -5.67
C ALA A 52 -17.77 3.66 -5.56
N ASP A 53 -19.01 3.54 -6.05
CA ASP A 53 -20.01 4.62 -5.99
C ASP A 53 -20.26 5.04 -4.52
N TYR A 54 -20.41 4.08 -3.61
CA TYR A 54 -20.60 4.35 -2.18
C TYR A 54 -19.44 5.11 -1.55
N LEU A 55 -18.20 4.75 -1.93
CA LEU A 55 -16.99 5.42 -1.46
C LEU A 55 -16.87 6.83 -2.03
N HIS A 56 -17.11 6.99 -3.32
CA HIS A 56 -17.04 8.29 -4.00
C HIS A 56 -18.04 9.30 -3.45
N GLU A 57 -19.29 8.86 -3.14
CA GLU A 57 -20.30 9.70 -2.49
C GLU A 57 -19.85 10.25 -1.13
N ARG A 58 -18.89 9.57 -0.46
CA ARG A 58 -18.30 9.97 0.83
C ARG A 58 -16.96 10.68 0.73
N GLY A 59 -16.52 10.95 -0.50
CA GLY A 59 -15.21 11.61 -0.76
C GLY A 59 -14.00 10.68 -0.67
N PHE A 60 -14.21 9.35 -0.66
CA PHE A 60 -13.13 8.36 -0.74
C PHE A 60 -12.89 7.91 -2.17
N LYS A 61 -11.80 7.20 -2.36
CA LYS A 61 -11.38 6.51 -3.59
C LYS A 61 -11.28 5.02 -3.33
N LEU A 62 -11.52 4.22 -4.36
CA LEU A 62 -11.44 2.77 -4.28
C LEU A 62 -10.11 2.26 -4.84
N GLY A 63 -9.36 1.51 -4.03
CA GLY A 63 -8.28 0.66 -4.51
C GLY A 63 -8.73 -0.80 -4.65
N ILE A 64 -8.13 -1.51 -5.61
CA ILE A 64 -8.35 -2.92 -5.85
C ILE A 64 -7.01 -3.65 -6.02
N TYR A 65 -7.03 -4.97 -5.91
CA TYR A 65 -5.85 -5.83 -6.02
C TYR A 65 -5.96 -6.75 -7.24
N SER A 66 -4.84 -7.00 -7.89
CA SER A 66 -4.64 -8.10 -8.82
C SER A 66 -3.16 -8.54 -8.84
N ASP A 67 -2.81 -9.46 -9.72
CA ASP A 67 -1.46 -10.03 -9.81
C ASP A 67 -1.00 -10.13 -11.27
N ALA A 68 0.30 -9.97 -11.50
CA ALA A 68 0.96 -10.11 -12.79
C ALA A 68 1.18 -11.57 -13.23
N ALA A 69 0.48 -12.51 -12.61
CA ALA A 69 0.47 -13.94 -12.94
C ALA A 69 -0.95 -14.42 -13.22
N ASP A 70 -1.08 -15.70 -13.59
CA ASP A 70 -2.38 -16.34 -13.79
C ASP A 70 -3.17 -16.47 -12.49
N LYS A 71 -2.46 -16.61 -11.37
CA LYS A 71 -3.02 -16.73 -10.01
C LYS A 71 -2.37 -15.72 -9.08
N THR A 72 -3.19 -15.15 -8.19
CA THR A 72 -2.76 -14.28 -7.12
C THR A 72 -1.98 -15.02 -6.04
N CYS A 73 -1.45 -14.31 -5.03
CA CYS A 73 -0.82 -14.92 -3.86
C CYS A 73 -1.76 -15.88 -3.13
N GLY A 74 -3.05 -15.57 -3.09
CA GLY A 74 -4.10 -16.41 -2.51
C GLY A 74 -4.59 -17.54 -3.42
N GLY A 75 -4.07 -17.65 -4.65
CA GLY A 75 -4.44 -18.71 -5.58
C GLY A 75 -5.74 -18.48 -6.35
N VAL A 76 -6.32 -17.29 -6.29
CA VAL A 76 -7.47 -16.91 -7.12
C VAL A 76 -7.01 -16.28 -8.44
N CYS A 77 -7.93 -15.84 -9.30
CA CYS A 77 -7.63 -15.37 -10.64
C CYS A 77 -6.76 -14.09 -10.64
N GLY A 78 -5.61 -14.12 -11.33
CA GLY A 78 -4.76 -12.98 -11.63
C GLY A 78 -5.00 -12.39 -13.02
N SER A 79 -4.23 -11.37 -13.42
CA SER A 79 -4.47 -10.59 -14.66
C SER A 79 -3.54 -10.93 -15.83
N TYR A 80 -2.59 -11.86 -15.67
CA TYR A 80 -1.65 -12.16 -16.73
C TYR A 80 -2.35 -12.63 -18.01
N GLY A 81 -2.04 -11.98 -19.13
CA GLY A 81 -2.67 -12.24 -20.44
C GLY A 81 -4.02 -11.55 -20.67
N TYR A 82 -4.59 -10.91 -19.65
CA TYR A 82 -5.92 -10.26 -19.69
C TYR A 82 -5.87 -8.79 -19.25
N GLU A 83 -4.68 -8.18 -19.23
CA GLU A 83 -4.45 -6.85 -18.64
C GLU A 83 -5.37 -5.78 -19.25
N GLU A 84 -5.64 -5.83 -20.56
CA GLU A 84 -6.50 -4.87 -21.25
C GLU A 84 -7.99 -5.01 -20.89
N ILE A 85 -8.45 -6.26 -20.68
CA ILE A 85 -9.84 -6.54 -20.27
C ILE A 85 -10.00 -6.04 -18.84
N ASP A 86 -9.09 -6.44 -17.95
CA ASP A 86 -9.14 -6.12 -16.53
C ASP A 86 -9.02 -4.61 -16.28
N ALA A 87 -8.11 -3.93 -16.99
CA ALA A 87 -7.99 -2.47 -16.88
C ALA A 87 -9.29 -1.75 -17.29
N ARG A 88 -9.98 -2.20 -18.35
CA ARG A 88 -11.29 -1.66 -18.72
C ARG A 88 -12.36 -1.95 -17.67
N ASP A 89 -12.36 -3.14 -17.09
CA ASP A 89 -13.28 -3.49 -16.01
C ASP A 89 -13.05 -2.61 -14.78
N PHE A 90 -11.80 -2.48 -14.32
CA PHE A 90 -11.44 -1.62 -13.20
C PHE A 90 -11.87 -0.17 -13.45
N ALA A 91 -11.61 0.37 -14.65
CA ALA A 91 -12.04 1.71 -15.00
C ALA A 91 -13.57 1.85 -15.00
N SER A 92 -14.29 0.87 -15.56
CA SER A 92 -15.77 0.86 -15.63
C SER A 92 -16.42 0.76 -14.25
N TRP A 93 -15.75 0.11 -13.29
CA TRP A 93 -16.21 0.01 -11.90
C TRP A 93 -15.88 1.24 -11.07
N GLY A 94 -15.08 2.17 -11.59
CA GLY A 94 -14.70 3.36 -10.85
C GLY A 94 -13.50 3.16 -9.91
N VAL A 95 -12.64 2.20 -10.19
CA VAL A 95 -11.40 1.98 -9.42
C VAL A 95 -10.43 3.16 -9.60
N ASP A 96 -9.79 3.59 -8.52
CA ASP A 96 -8.85 4.72 -8.48
C ASP A 96 -7.39 4.29 -8.21
N LEU A 97 -7.18 3.08 -7.70
CA LEU A 97 -5.86 2.52 -7.43
C LEU A 97 -5.86 1.01 -7.73
N LEU A 98 -4.81 0.53 -8.37
CA LEU A 98 -4.54 -0.90 -8.53
C LEU A 98 -3.24 -1.26 -7.80
N LYS A 99 -3.34 -2.11 -6.76
CA LYS A 99 -2.20 -2.87 -6.23
C LYS A 99 -1.99 -4.09 -7.12
N TYR A 100 -0.81 -4.19 -7.73
CA TYR A 100 -0.50 -5.24 -8.69
C TYR A 100 0.68 -6.06 -8.19
N ASP A 101 0.39 -7.28 -7.76
CA ASP A 101 1.35 -8.17 -7.11
C ASP A 101 2.15 -9.00 -8.13
N TYR A 102 3.07 -9.83 -7.65
CA TYR A 102 3.98 -10.62 -8.49
C TYR A 102 4.13 -12.07 -7.98
N CYS A 103 3.12 -12.61 -7.33
CA CYS A 103 3.11 -14.00 -6.88
C CYS A 103 3.05 -14.94 -8.09
N ASN A 104 3.64 -16.13 -7.97
CA ASN A 104 3.58 -17.15 -9.02
C ASN A 104 4.08 -16.74 -10.41
N ALA A 105 4.82 -15.62 -10.50
CA ALA A 105 5.38 -15.08 -11.74
C ALA A 105 6.89 -15.40 -11.86
N PRO A 106 7.49 -15.32 -13.07
CA PRO A 106 8.90 -15.58 -13.29
C PRO A 106 9.82 -14.70 -12.46
N ALA A 107 10.96 -15.24 -12.00
CA ALA A 107 11.87 -14.54 -11.10
C ALA A 107 12.67 -13.40 -11.75
N GLY A 108 12.73 -13.32 -13.09
CA GLY A 108 13.55 -12.38 -13.83
C GLY A 108 13.06 -10.93 -13.70
N ARG A 109 14.02 -9.98 -13.71
CA ARG A 109 13.72 -8.54 -13.66
C ARG A 109 13.09 -8.05 -14.97
N VAL A 110 13.57 -8.55 -16.10
CA VAL A 110 13.08 -8.15 -17.43
C VAL A 110 11.62 -8.56 -17.58
N GLU A 111 11.30 -9.82 -17.25
CA GLU A 111 9.95 -10.35 -17.30
C GLU A 111 9.00 -9.59 -16.35
N ALA A 112 9.49 -9.23 -15.16
CA ALA A 112 8.71 -8.41 -14.24
C ALA A 112 8.38 -7.05 -14.86
N MET A 113 9.39 -6.35 -15.38
CA MET A 113 9.18 -5.05 -16.03
C MET A 113 8.20 -5.14 -17.21
N GLU A 114 8.30 -6.17 -18.05
CA GLU A 114 7.40 -6.38 -19.19
C GLU A 114 5.93 -6.58 -18.74
N ARG A 115 5.71 -7.39 -17.69
CA ARG A 115 4.37 -7.65 -17.15
C ARG A 115 3.77 -6.38 -16.51
N TYR A 116 4.54 -5.66 -15.72
CA TYR A 116 4.11 -4.39 -15.15
C TYR A 116 3.88 -3.32 -16.23
N GLU A 117 4.74 -3.25 -17.26
CA GLU A 117 4.55 -2.32 -18.37
C GLU A 117 3.28 -2.61 -19.14
N LYS A 118 2.94 -3.89 -19.37
CA LYS A 118 1.72 -4.28 -20.06
C LYS A 118 0.48 -3.80 -19.30
N MET A 119 0.40 -4.05 -17.98
CA MET A 119 -0.70 -3.51 -17.18
C MET A 119 -0.68 -1.98 -17.13
N GLY A 120 0.48 -1.35 -16.94
CA GLY A 120 0.61 0.10 -16.93
C GLY A 120 0.15 0.76 -18.22
N ARG A 121 0.41 0.14 -19.39
CA ARG A 121 -0.13 0.59 -20.68
C ARG A 121 -1.65 0.40 -20.76
N ALA A 122 -2.15 -0.75 -20.30
CA ALA A 122 -3.58 -1.04 -20.31
C ALA A 122 -4.37 -0.03 -19.44
N LEU A 123 -3.86 0.30 -18.24
CA LEU A 123 -4.46 1.31 -17.37
C LEU A 123 -4.48 2.70 -18.01
N ARG A 124 -3.37 3.13 -18.64
CA ARG A 124 -3.30 4.43 -19.33
C ARG A 124 -4.16 4.51 -20.59
N ALA A 125 -4.51 3.38 -21.17
CA ALA A 125 -5.42 3.32 -22.33
C ALA A 125 -6.90 3.43 -21.94
N THR A 126 -7.22 3.43 -20.65
CA THR A 126 -8.58 3.71 -20.16
C THR A 126 -8.79 5.22 -20.00
N ASP A 127 -10.06 5.65 -19.99
CA ASP A 127 -10.42 7.07 -19.77
C ASP A 127 -10.40 7.46 -18.28
N ARG A 128 -9.80 6.62 -17.41
CA ARG A 128 -9.75 6.83 -15.96
C ARG A 128 -8.31 6.91 -15.45
N SER A 129 -8.04 7.90 -14.60
CA SER A 129 -6.79 7.99 -13.87
C SER A 129 -6.77 6.96 -12.73
N ILE A 130 -5.91 5.95 -12.84
CA ILE A 130 -5.75 4.90 -11.82
C ILE A 130 -4.32 4.94 -11.31
N VAL A 131 -4.15 5.10 -9.99
CA VAL A 131 -2.84 5.00 -9.34
C VAL A 131 -2.36 3.55 -9.44
N PHE A 132 -1.14 3.37 -9.95
CA PHE A 132 -0.56 2.04 -10.15
C PHE A 132 0.48 1.75 -9.07
N SER A 133 0.18 0.82 -8.19
CA SER A 133 1.02 0.38 -7.07
C SER A 133 1.68 -0.95 -7.40
N ILE A 134 3.00 -0.94 -7.51
CA ILE A 134 3.82 -2.09 -7.87
C ILE A 134 4.22 -2.85 -6.61
N CYS A 135 3.86 -4.14 -6.53
CA CYS A 135 4.09 -4.99 -5.40
C CYS A 135 4.92 -6.22 -5.78
N GLU A 136 6.25 -6.08 -5.83
CA GLU A 136 7.19 -7.19 -6.07
C GLU A 136 8.23 -7.32 -4.93
N TRP A 137 7.86 -6.77 -3.76
CA TRP A 137 8.57 -6.87 -2.47
C TRP A 137 10.02 -6.38 -2.48
N GLY A 138 10.38 -5.47 -3.39
CA GLY A 138 11.74 -4.93 -3.52
C GLY A 138 12.77 -5.89 -4.11
N GLN A 139 12.37 -7.10 -4.50
CA GLN A 139 13.30 -8.16 -4.93
C GLN A 139 14.05 -7.83 -6.22
N ARG A 140 13.50 -6.96 -7.07
CA ARG A 140 14.07 -6.58 -8.38
C ARG A 140 14.39 -5.09 -8.47
N GLU A 141 14.54 -4.44 -7.30
CA GLU A 141 14.86 -3.01 -7.19
C GLU A 141 13.83 -2.13 -7.93
N PRO A 142 12.52 -2.22 -7.61
CA PRO A 142 11.45 -1.53 -8.35
C PRO A 142 11.64 -0.02 -8.36
N TRP A 143 12.25 0.58 -7.36
CA TRP A 143 12.59 2.01 -7.32
C TRP A 143 13.40 2.49 -8.53
N LYS A 144 14.17 1.61 -9.19
CA LYS A 144 14.97 1.96 -10.37
C LYS A 144 14.17 1.97 -11.67
N TRP A 145 13.02 1.31 -11.73
CA TRP A 145 12.31 1.10 -12.98
C TRP A 145 10.78 1.32 -12.92
N ALA A 146 10.16 1.27 -11.75
CA ALA A 146 8.70 1.33 -11.61
C ALA A 146 8.05 2.54 -12.32
N LYS A 147 8.65 3.73 -12.22
CA LYS A 147 8.18 4.92 -12.95
C LYS A 147 8.15 4.73 -14.47
N LYS A 148 9.10 4.00 -15.03
CA LYS A 148 9.20 3.76 -16.50
C LYS A 148 8.03 2.93 -17.00
N VAL A 149 7.54 2.00 -16.19
CA VAL A 149 6.39 1.14 -16.51
C VAL A 149 5.04 1.75 -16.10
N GLY A 150 5.05 2.97 -15.54
CA GLY A 150 3.84 3.72 -15.14
C GLY A 150 3.47 3.56 -13.67
N GLY A 151 4.35 3.00 -12.84
CA GLY A 151 4.14 2.90 -11.39
C GLY A 151 4.23 4.25 -10.68
N HIS A 152 3.37 4.43 -9.68
CA HIS A 152 3.32 5.61 -8.81
C HIS A 152 3.77 5.29 -7.39
N LEU A 153 3.61 4.04 -6.96
CA LEU A 153 4.07 3.48 -5.70
C LEU A 153 4.82 2.19 -6.00
N TRP A 154 5.79 1.82 -5.17
CA TRP A 154 6.48 0.53 -5.28
C TRP A 154 6.92 0.02 -3.92
N ARG A 155 6.51 -1.20 -3.58
CA ARG A 155 6.94 -1.91 -2.38
C ARG A 155 8.46 -2.10 -2.41
N VAL A 156 9.11 -1.67 -1.33
CA VAL A 156 10.58 -1.75 -1.20
C VAL A 156 11.05 -3.01 -0.47
N SER A 157 10.13 -3.72 0.19
CA SER A 157 10.44 -4.90 1.00
C SER A 157 9.33 -5.93 0.96
N GLY A 158 9.59 -7.13 1.52
CA GLY A 158 8.56 -8.08 1.91
C GLY A 158 7.58 -7.50 2.92
N ASP A 159 6.54 -8.26 3.26
CA ASP A 159 5.40 -7.80 4.05
C ASP A 159 5.77 -7.43 5.48
N ILE A 160 5.17 -6.34 5.97
CA ILE A 160 5.31 -5.88 7.33
C ILE A 160 4.49 -6.74 8.29
N GLY A 161 5.05 -7.03 9.46
CA GLY A 161 4.33 -7.58 10.60
C GLY A 161 4.22 -6.55 11.72
N ASP A 162 3.30 -6.78 12.64
CA ASP A 162 3.20 -6.02 13.88
C ASP A 162 4.32 -6.42 14.85
N LEU A 163 5.54 -6.04 14.46
CA LEU A 163 6.81 -6.41 15.07
C LEU A 163 7.77 -5.23 15.00
N TRP A 164 8.44 -4.93 16.13
CA TRP A 164 9.39 -3.83 16.14
C TRP A 164 10.67 -4.12 15.38
N ASN A 165 11.33 -5.24 15.71
CA ASN A 165 12.61 -5.62 15.11
C ASN A 165 12.64 -7.13 14.85
N ARG A 166 12.44 -7.52 13.60
CA ARG A 166 12.57 -8.91 13.15
C ARG A 166 13.01 -8.92 11.69
N SER A 167 14.23 -9.37 11.44
CA SER A 167 14.63 -9.78 10.10
C SER A 167 14.33 -11.27 9.94
N THR A 168 13.71 -11.64 8.82
CA THR A 168 13.59 -13.04 8.46
C THR A 168 14.19 -13.23 7.08
N ASP A 169 15.06 -14.23 6.94
CA ASP A 169 15.57 -14.70 5.65
C ASP A 169 14.66 -15.79 5.06
N GLU A 170 13.59 -16.15 5.77
CA GLU A 170 12.62 -17.14 5.33
C GLU A 170 11.69 -16.55 4.27
N LYS A 171 11.49 -17.29 3.17
CA LYS A 171 10.51 -16.92 2.14
C LYS A 171 9.13 -16.79 2.77
N GLY A 172 8.50 -15.60 2.62
CA GLY A 172 7.18 -15.31 3.17
C GLY A 172 7.16 -14.92 4.64
N GLY A 173 8.31 -14.72 5.28
CA GLY A 173 8.38 -14.24 6.65
C GLY A 173 8.07 -12.74 6.75
N LEU A 174 7.28 -12.37 7.77
CA LEU A 174 7.00 -10.97 8.07
C LEU A 174 8.23 -10.24 8.59
N ARG A 175 8.40 -8.99 8.17
CA ARG A 175 9.48 -8.10 8.60
C ARG A 175 9.02 -7.15 9.70
N GLY A 176 9.91 -6.83 10.61
CA GLY A 176 9.69 -5.80 11.62
C GLY A 176 9.84 -4.39 11.03
N ILE A 177 9.26 -3.41 11.74
CA ILE A 177 9.27 -1.98 11.37
C ILE A 177 10.68 -1.47 11.14
N LEU A 178 11.63 -1.72 12.07
CA LEU A 178 13.02 -1.27 11.94
C LEU A 178 13.74 -1.92 10.77
N ASN A 179 13.46 -3.18 10.46
CA ASN A 179 14.11 -3.86 9.34
C ASN A 179 13.66 -3.27 7.99
N ILE A 180 12.37 -2.92 7.86
CA ILE A 180 11.86 -2.24 6.66
C ILE A 180 12.41 -0.82 6.56
N LEU A 181 12.50 -0.09 7.69
CA LEU A 181 13.12 1.22 7.73
C LEU A 181 14.57 1.19 7.21
N GLU A 182 15.37 0.19 7.63
CA GLU A 182 16.74 0.02 7.14
C GLU A 182 16.81 -0.23 5.62
N ILE A 183 15.86 -0.96 5.06
CA ILE A 183 15.76 -1.17 3.61
C ILE A 183 15.36 0.13 2.89
N ASN A 184 14.42 0.89 3.45
CA ASN A 184 13.88 2.11 2.83
C ASN A 184 14.83 3.32 2.97
N ALA A 185 15.60 3.39 4.04
CA ALA A 185 16.47 4.53 4.37
C ALA A 185 17.37 5.01 3.22
N PRO A 186 18.09 4.13 2.48
CA PRO A 186 18.99 4.55 1.39
C PRO A 186 18.26 4.93 0.10
N LEU A 187 16.92 4.86 0.06
CA LEU A 187 16.13 5.03 -1.17
C LEU A 187 15.54 6.43 -1.35
N SER A 188 15.98 7.42 -0.56
CA SER A 188 15.43 8.78 -0.57
C SER A 188 15.45 9.43 -1.96
N GLU A 189 16.48 9.18 -2.77
CA GLU A 189 16.61 9.74 -4.12
C GLU A 189 15.50 9.32 -5.09
N TYR A 190 14.80 8.22 -4.82
CA TYR A 190 13.74 7.69 -5.68
C TYR A 190 12.35 8.22 -5.35
N ALA A 191 12.13 8.68 -4.10
CA ALA A 191 10.85 9.25 -3.66
C ALA A 191 10.70 10.71 -4.10
N ARG A 192 9.67 11.00 -4.92
CA ARG A 192 9.36 12.33 -5.44
C ARG A 192 7.88 12.41 -5.84
N PRO A 193 7.32 13.61 -6.02
CA PRO A 193 5.97 13.74 -6.57
C PRO A 193 5.78 12.89 -7.83
N GLY A 194 4.71 12.09 -7.83
CA GLY A 194 4.39 11.13 -8.88
C GLY A 194 5.10 9.77 -8.78
N GLY A 195 5.82 9.50 -7.67
CA GLY A 195 6.40 8.18 -7.42
C GLY A 195 7.05 8.07 -6.05
N TRP A 196 6.59 7.13 -5.23
CA TRP A 196 7.02 6.98 -3.85
C TRP A 196 7.45 5.56 -3.50
N ASN A 197 8.48 5.46 -2.65
CA ASN A 197 8.82 4.23 -1.97
C ASN A 197 7.69 3.83 -1.03
N ASP A 198 7.29 2.58 -1.10
CA ASP A 198 6.24 2.01 -0.26
C ASP A 198 6.87 0.97 0.70
N PRO A 199 7.09 1.33 1.97
CA PRO A 199 7.61 0.42 2.98
C PRO A 199 6.52 -0.47 3.59
N ASP A 200 5.39 -0.60 2.92
CA ASP A 200 4.19 -1.29 3.34
C ASP A 200 3.29 -0.51 4.32
N MET A 201 2.16 -1.09 4.68
CA MET A 201 1.10 -0.48 5.46
C MET A 201 1.51 -0.10 6.88
N LEU A 202 0.68 0.70 7.53
CA LEU A 202 0.76 0.97 8.95
C LEU A 202 0.20 -0.20 9.75
N VAL A 203 0.97 -0.69 10.73
CA VAL A 203 0.52 -1.74 11.66
C VAL A 203 0.06 -1.19 13.01
N VAL A 204 -0.15 0.12 13.10
CA VAL A 204 -0.60 0.81 14.31
C VAL A 204 -1.93 0.25 14.79
N GLY A 205 -1.97 -0.27 16.01
CA GLY A 205 -3.18 -0.77 16.64
C GLY A 205 -3.65 -2.16 16.20
N ILE A 206 -2.83 -2.92 15.46
CA ILE A 206 -3.15 -4.33 15.12
C ILE A 206 -3.14 -5.21 16.37
N GLY A 207 -2.25 -4.94 17.34
CA GLY A 207 -2.20 -5.66 18.63
C GLY A 207 -1.75 -7.11 18.49
N GLY A 208 -0.81 -7.39 17.59
CA GLY A 208 -0.24 -8.72 17.37
C GLY A 208 -1.14 -9.73 16.67
N LYS A 209 -2.34 -9.34 16.25
CA LYS A 209 -3.36 -10.25 15.71
C LYS A 209 -3.49 -10.10 14.20
N SER A 210 -2.56 -10.65 13.46
CA SER A 210 -2.76 -10.78 11.99
C SER A 210 -3.40 -12.12 11.66
N LYS A 211 -4.72 -12.16 11.62
CA LYS A 211 -5.50 -13.35 11.25
C LYS A 211 -5.32 -13.77 9.79
N SER A 212 -4.98 -12.83 8.92
CA SER A 212 -4.88 -13.09 7.48
C SER A 212 -3.71 -13.98 7.08
N ILE A 213 -2.66 -14.06 7.93
CA ILE A 213 -1.43 -14.79 7.65
C ILE A 213 -1.08 -15.82 8.73
N GLY A 214 -2.01 -16.09 9.66
CA GLY A 214 -1.81 -17.08 10.72
C GLY A 214 -0.67 -16.76 11.72
N TYR A 215 -0.29 -15.46 11.79
CA TYR A 215 0.78 -14.99 12.64
C TYR A 215 0.23 -14.32 13.90
N GLU A 216 0.65 -14.77 15.06
CA GLU A 216 0.40 -14.13 16.35
C GLU A 216 1.71 -13.63 16.95
N SER A 217 1.74 -12.39 17.40
CA SER A 217 2.83 -11.79 18.16
C SER A 217 2.28 -11.07 19.39
N GLU A 218 3.17 -10.59 20.27
CA GLU A 218 2.78 -9.69 21.35
C GLU A 218 2.32 -8.32 20.82
N GLY A 219 2.64 -8.03 19.54
CA GLY A 219 2.41 -6.72 18.93
C GLY A 219 3.44 -5.68 19.39
N CYS A 220 3.36 -4.50 18.79
CA CYS A 220 4.17 -3.35 19.21
C CYS A 220 3.54 -2.63 20.41
N THR A 221 4.38 -1.96 21.21
CA THR A 221 3.91 -1.05 22.27
C THR A 221 3.36 0.25 21.65
N ASN A 222 2.64 1.05 22.44
CA ASN A 222 2.14 2.35 21.99
C ASN A 222 3.27 3.29 21.54
N GLU A 223 4.41 3.30 22.24
CA GLU A 223 5.59 4.11 21.88
C GLU A 223 6.21 3.63 20.56
N GLN A 224 6.21 2.33 20.31
CA GLN A 224 6.65 1.75 19.04
C GLN A 224 5.68 2.10 17.90
N TYR A 225 4.37 2.09 18.14
CA TYR A 225 3.38 2.56 17.16
C TYR A 225 3.51 4.06 16.85
N GLN A 226 3.75 4.90 17.87
CA GLN A 226 4.02 6.33 17.67
C GLN A 226 5.28 6.54 16.81
N SER A 227 6.35 5.81 17.11
CA SER A 227 7.61 5.85 16.35
C SER A 227 7.41 5.35 14.91
N HIS A 228 6.67 4.25 14.73
CA HIS A 228 6.34 3.72 13.41
C HIS A 228 5.59 4.75 12.56
N PHE A 229 4.53 5.36 13.10
CA PHE A 229 3.77 6.38 12.39
C PHE A 229 4.64 7.60 12.03
N ALA A 230 5.42 8.11 12.99
CA ALA A 230 6.32 9.24 12.76
C ALA A 230 7.36 8.94 11.67
N LEU A 231 7.97 7.75 11.70
CA LEU A 231 8.95 7.33 10.71
C LEU A 231 8.32 7.20 9.30
N TRP A 232 7.13 6.60 9.18
CA TRP A 232 6.43 6.54 7.89
C TRP A 232 6.08 7.93 7.36
N CYS A 233 5.71 8.86 8.24
CA CYS A 233 5.48 10.26 7.86
C CYS A 233 6.76 10.94 7.37
N MET A 234 7.87 10.75 8.08
CA MET A 234 9.18 11.26 7.66
C MET A 234 9.64 10.67 6.32
N MET A 235 9.36 9.37 6.08
CA MET A 235 9.72 8.68 4.84
C MET A 235 8.84 9.07 3.63
N ALA A 236 7.87 9.98 3.76
CA ALA A 236 6.87 10.28 2.72
C ALA A 236 6.17 9.01 2.20
N SER A 237 5.97 8.03 3.08
CA SER A 237 5.36 6.75 2.74
C SER A 237 3.86 6.87 2.53
N PRO A 238 3.24 6.02 1.71
CA PRO A 238 1.79 5.87 1.72
C PRO A 238 1.30 5.49 3.12
N LEU A 239 0.31 6.23 3.66
CA LEU A 239 -0.27 5.95 4.97
C LEU A 239 -1.50 5.06 4.81
N LEU A 240 -1.29 3.77 4.60
CA LEU A 240 -2.34 2.76 4.44
C LEU A 240 -2.51 1.99 5.75
N CYS A 241 -3.64 2.14 6.43
CA CYS A 241 -3.93 1.49 7.70
C CYS A 241 -4.22 0.00 7.53
N GLY A 242 -3.48 -0.87 8.23
CA GLY A 242 -3.70 -2.32 8.26
C GLY A 242 -4.60 -2.79 9.40
N ASN A 243 -4.96 -1.91 10.33
CA ASN A 243 -5.84 -2.21 11.46
C ASN A 243 -7.33 -2.09 11.11
N ASP A 244 -8.18 -2.62 11.96
CA ASP A 244 -9.63 -2.39 11.86
C ASP A 244 -10.00 -1.00 12.42
N VAL A 245 -10.12 -0.03 11.53
CA VAL A 245 -10.44 1.36 11.88
C VAL A 245 -11.83 1.57 12.50
N ARG A 246 -12.68 0.53 12.51
CA ARG A 246 -14.00 0.55 13.14
C ARG A 246 -13.94 0.32 14.66
N GLN A 247 -12.81 -0.18 15.16
CA GLN A 247 -12.64 -0.61 16.54
C GLN A 247 -11.29 -0.13 17.12
N MET A 248 -10.93 1.12 16.89
CA MET A 248 -9.71 1.71 17.43
C MET A 248 -9.90 2.14 18.89
N ASN A 249 -8.89 1.91 19.72
CA ASN A 249 -8.81 2.56 21.02
C ASN A 249 -8.32 4.00 20.88
N ASP A 250 -8.43 4.78 21.97
CA ASP A 250 -8.06 6.20 21.98
C ASP A 250 -6.60 6.44 21.61
N SER A 251 -5.70 5.56 22.05
CA SER A 251 -4.26 5.67 21.75
C SER A 251 -3.99 5.48 20.26
N THR A 252 -4.56 4.46 19.64
CA THR A 252 -4.47 4.22 18.18
C THR A 252 -5.02 5.40 17.41
N LEU A 253 -6.19 5.89 17.81
CA LEU A 253 -6.84 7.03 17.15
C LEU A 253 -5.97 8.30 17.25
N GLN A 254 -5.43 8.62 18.43
CA GLN A 254 -4.54 9.77 18.63
C GLN A 254 -3.28 9.70 17.75
N ILE A 255 -2.69 8.52 17.59
CA ILE A 255 -1.52 8.33 16.71
C ILE A 255 -1.90 8.62 15.25
N LEU A 256 -2.94 7.95 14.75
CA LEU A 256 -3.34 8.04 13.34
C LEU A 256 -3.94 9.40 12.95
N LEU A 257 -4.45 10.18 13.91
CA LEU A 257 -4.98 11.52 13.69
C LEU A 257 -3.99 12.64 14.04
N ASN A 258 -2.71 12.35 14.19
CA ASN A 258 -1.69 13.37 14.46
C ASN A 258 -1.51 14.28 13.23
N LYS A 259 -2.09 15.47 13.29
CA LYS A 259 -2.13 16.43 12.18
C LYS A 259 -0.74 16.91 11.77
N ASP A 260 0.15 17.09 12.72
CA ASP A 260 1.51 17.61 12.47
C ASP A 260 2.34 16.57 11.71
N LEU A 261 2.27 15.31 12.10
CA LEU A 261 2.94 14.22 11.39
C LEU A 261 2.33 14.00 10.00
N ILE A 262 1.00 14.06 9.87
CA ILE A 262 0.34 13.98 8.56
C ILE A 262 0.78 15.14 7.66
N ALA A 263 0.88 16.36 8.17
CA ALA A 263 1.36 17.51 7.40
C ALA A 263 2.81 17.32 6.91
N ILE A 264 3.68 16.75 7.74
CA ILE A 264 5.05 16.38 7.35
C ILE A 264 5.03 15.31 6.24
N ASN A 265 4.16 14.31 6.33
CA ASN A 265 4.01 13.28 5.30
C ASN A 265 3.54 13.87 3.97
N GLN A 266 2.54 14.76 4.03
CA GLN A 266 1.86 15.36 2.89
C GLN A 266 2.54 16.64 2.36
N ASP A 267 3.75 16.96 2.83
CA ASP A 267 4.48 18.13 2.35
C ASP A 267 4.66 18.07 0.82
N PRO A 268 4.36 19.17 0.09
CA PRO A 268 4.35 19.20 -1.39
C PRO A 268 5.67 18.85 -2.07
N LEU A 269 6.82 18.95 -1.37
CA LEU A 269 8.10 18.50 -1.93
C LEU A 269 8.12 16.99 -2.17
N GLY A 270 7.32 16.20 -1.43
CA GLY A 270 7.25 14.75 -1.54
C GLY A 270 8.61 14.05 -1.32
N ILE A 271 9.49 14.67 -0.52
CA ILE A 271 10.84 14.18 -0.28
C ILE A 271 10.82 13.24 0.93
N GLN A 272 11.51 12.12 0.81
CA GLN A 272 11.78 11.21 1.92
C GLN A 272 12.89 11.79 2.80
N ALA A 273 12.76 11.65 4.14
CA ALA A 273 13.81 12.02 5.09
C ALA A 273 15.09 11.22 4.87
N GLU A 274 16.21 11.84 5.15
CA GLU A 274 17.52 11.20 5.18
C GLU A 274 17.99 11.01 6.62
N ARG A 275 18.71 9.92 6.87
CA ARG A 275 19.36 9.67 8.15
C ARG A 275 20.65 10.52 8.23
N ALA A 276 20.57 11.64 8.97
CA ALA A 276 21.69 12.57 9.15
C ALA A 276 22.73 12.06 10.16
N ILE A 277 22.29 11.37 11.21
CA ILE A 277 23.17 10.79 12.23
C ILE A 277 22.71 9.36 12.50
N ARG A 278 23.68 8.46 12.60
CA ARG A 278 23.50 7.10 13.12
C ARG A 278 24.46 6.91 14.28
N ALA A 279 23.91 6.67 15.49
CA ALA A 279 24.69 6.40 16.67
C ALA A 279 24.24 5.09 17.35
N ASP A 280 24.97 4.64 18.36
CA ASP A 280 24.68 3.34 19.01
C ASP A 280 23.27 3.27 19.64
N HIS A 281 22.73 4.42 20.09
CA HIS A 281 21.48 4.48 20.84
C HIS A 281 20.40 5.37 20.24
N TYR A 282 20.70 6.10 19.15
CA TYR A 282 19.73 6.95 18.48
C TYR A 282 20.11 7.21 17.04
N ASP A 283 19.12 7.49 16.21
CA ASP A 283 19.25 8.01 14.86
C ASP A 283 18.64 9.42 14.79
N VAL A 284 19.22 10.29 13.96
CA VAL A 284 18.61 11.59 13.61
C VAL A 284 18.21 11.58 12.15
N TRP A 285 16.94 11.80 11.91
CA TRP A 285 16.37 11.90 10.57
C TRP A 285 16.01 13.34 10.26
N VAL A 286 16.29 13.80 9.04
CA VAL A 286 16.03 15.15 8.60
C VAL A 286 15.26 15.13 7.29
N LYS A 287 14.13 15.84 7.25
CA LYS A 287 13.30 16.02 6.05
C LYS A 287 13.16 17.50 5.74
N PRO A 288 13.60 17.98 4.56
CA PRO A 288 13.28 19.33 4.11
C PRO A 288 11.78 19.49 3.86
N LEU A 289 11.22 20.64 4.19
CA LEU A 289 9.83 20.99 3.97
C LEU A 289 9.70 22.17 2.99
N SER A 290 8.54 22.28 2.36
CA SER A 290 8.27 23.23 1.28
C SER A 290 8.33 24.70 1.71
N ASP A 291 8.13 24.99 3.00
CA ASP A 291 8.24 26.33 3.59
C ASP A 291 9.69 26.74 3.94
N GLY A 292 10.67 25.88 3.66
CA GLY A 292 12.08 26.07 3.96
C GLY A 292 12.49 25.60 5.37
N SER A 293 11.57 25.15 6.20
CA SER A 293 11.85 24.52 7.48
C SER A 293 12.32 23.06 7.31
N LYS A 294 12.65 22.42 8.40
CA LYS A 294 13.04 20.98 8.44
C LYS A 294 12.30 20.28 9.56
N ALA A 295 11.73 19.12 9.24
CA ALA A 295 11.33 18.18 10.27
C ALA A 295 12.56 17.36 10.71
N ILE A 296 12.70 17.15 12.02
CA ILE A 296 13.80 16.40 12.63
C ILE A 296 13.21 15.39 13.62
#